data_d69eca240a07f5aeaa695f56d03efa0a
#
_entry.id   d69eca240a07f5aeaa695f56d03efa0a
#
_cell.length_a   1.000
_cell.length_b   1.000
_cell.length_c   1.000
_cell.angle_alpha   90.00
_cell.angle_beta   90.00
_cell.angle_gamma   90.00
#
_symmetry.space_group_name_H-M   'P 1'
#
loop_
_entity.id
_entity.type
_entity.pdbx_description
1 polymer ?
#
loop_
_entity_poly.entity_id
_entity_poly.type
_entity_poly.pdbx_seq_one_letter_code
_entity_poly.pdbx_strand_id
1 'polypeptide(L)'
;MVDLYTRVLVDVSYAAGSAGYAGAGDDVLTLLQEGTHHEAAALLAWDRVQMRHRPIASAGYGAETVEQLGDRYVVSAENRVVEAASGPVRIDDVPWYRETPMFREVLAPAGFQDGMTSRLYRDDGSYAGMLHVSAAHPGTFDHRARDLVAALAKVMSRLTVVQRPPALLPPAPEGALVGVVDQFGGVKPVDGFPLPLAMADQRFHTVIARFLGSTSPAAVGLWPNGQHWASVTLTRVVDRGLHSATLVQETPVEPIPYGLSNRELDILAGMASGHTNRQIAASRSISVRTVTSHVESILRKMNTGSRATAVVAATREGLLRLDCAQAMI
;
A
#
# COMPACT_ATOMS: atom_id res chain seq x y z
N MET A 1 -40.74 14.00 -6.92
CA MET A 1 -39.99 13.16 -7.85
C MET A 1 -38.52 13.54 -7.72
N VAL A 2 -37.65 12.63 -7.27
CA VAL A 2 -36.21 12.91 -7.12
C VAL A 2 -35.65 13.04 -8.54
N ASP A 3 -34.91 14.11 -8.80
CA ASP A 3 -34.24 14.33 -10.08
C ASP A 3 -33.21 13.21 -10.35
N LEU A 4 -33.05 12.81 -11.62
CA LEU A 4 -32.16 11.73 -12.04
C LEU A 4 -30.74 11.90 -11.49
N TYR A 5 -30.20 13.13 -11.56
CA TYR A 5 -28.86 13.44 -11.08
C TYR A 5 -28.71 13.25 -9.56
N THR A 6 -29.72 13.67 -8.79
CA THR A 6 -29.75 13.46 -7.33
C THR A 6 -29.80 11.96 -7.02
N ARG A 7 -30.56 11.16 -7.79
CA ARG A 7 -30.61 9.70 -7.61
C ARG A 7 -29.24 9.08 -7.89
N VAL A 8 -28.64 9.37 -9.04
CA VAL A 8 -27.31 8.85 -9.42
C VAL A 8 -26.26 9.23 -8.38
N LEU A 9 -26.30 10.46 -7.88
CA LEU A 9 -25.36 10.92 -6.84
C LEU A 9 -25.48 10.12 -5.55
N VAL A 10 -26.71 9.81 -5.12
CA VAL A 10 -26.96 9.00 -3.92
C VAL A 10 -26.53 7.54 -4.15
N ASP A 11 -26.93 6.94 -5.27
CA ASP A 11 -26.66 5.53 -5.58
C ASP A 11 -25.16 5.27 -5.75
N VAL A 12 -24.44 6.14 -6.47
CA VAL A 12 -22.97 6.07 -6.60
C VAL A 12 -22.28 6.26 -5.25
N SER A 13 -22.77 7.22 -4.43
CA SER A 13 -22.19 7.45 -3.10
C SER A 13 -22.38 6.23 -2.19
N TYR A 14 -23.50 5.56 -2.27
CA TYR A 14 -23.79 4.34 -1.52
C TYR A 14 -22.92 3.17 -2.00
N ALA A 15 -22.83 2.93 -3.32
CA ALA A 15 -22.00 1.89 -3.91
C ALA A 15 -20.52 2.09 -3.57
N ALA A 16 -20.02 3.32 -3.66
CA ALA A 16 -18.65 3.65 -3.29
C ALA A 16 -18.39 3.54 -1.78
N GLY A 17 -19.40 3.77 -0.94
CA GLY A 17 -19.32 3.54 0.51
C GLY A 17 -19.15 2.08 0.88
N SER A 18 -19.55 1.16 -0.02
CA SER A 18 -19.38 -0.28 0.10
C SER A 18 -18.03 -0.77 -0.47
N ALA A 19 -17.02 0.07 -0.54
CA ALA A 19 -15.72 -0.14 -1.18
C ALA A 19 -14.89 -1.35 -0.70
N GLY A 20 -15.41 -2.16 0.21
CA GLY A 20 -14.76 -3.36 0.72
C GLY A 20 -15.00 -4.64 -0.10
N TYR A 21 -15.86 -4.63 -1.13
CA TYR A 21 -16.10 -5.82 -1.94
C TYR A 21 -15.56 -5.70 -3.37
N ALA A 22 -15.15 -6.84 -3.92
CA ALA A 22 -14.74 -6.91 -5.33
C ALA A 22 -15.97 -6.63 -6.22
N GLY A 23 -15.90 -5.59 -7.08
CA GLY A 23 -17.02 -5.18 -7.95
C GLY A 23 -17.57 -3.79 -7.66
N ALA A 24 -17.26 -3.16 -6.51
CA ALA A 24 -17.76 -1.81 -6.20
C ALA A 24 -17.41 -0.76 -7.28
N GLY A 25 -16.26 -0.92 -7.95
CA GLY A 25 -15.88 -0.06 -9.06
C GLY A 25 -16.78 -0.24 -10.28
N ASP A 26 -17.12 -1.47 -10.62
CA ASP A 26 -17.99 -1.77 -11.78
C ASP A 26 -19.41 -1.28 -11.53
N ASP A 27 -19.94 -1.45 -10.32
CA ASP A 27 -21.26 -0.91 -9.93
C ASP A 27 -21.29 0.62 -10.03
N VAL A 28 -20.24 1.30 -9.57
CA VAL A 28 -20.15 2.75 -9.68
C VAL A 28 -20.12 3.21 -11.13
N LEU A 29 -19.37 2.54 -12.01
CA LEU A 29 -19.36 2.88 -13.44
C LEU A 29 -20.74 2.65 -14.08
N THR A 30 -21.44 1.57 -13.72
CA THR A 30 -22.79 1.26 -14.21
C THR A 30 -23.80 2.34 -13.78
N LEU A 31 -23.78 2.73 -12.50
CA LEU A 31 -24.67 3.77 -11.98
C LEU A 31 -24.35 5.16 -12.57
N LEU A 32 -23.07 5.46 -12.76
CA LEU A 32 -22.63 6.72 -13.37
C LEU A 32 -23.14 6.86 -14.81
N GLN A 33 -23.26 5.76 -15.55
CA GLN A 33 -23.75 5.73 -16.93
C GLN A 33 -25.17 6.32 -17.06
N GLU A 34 -26.03 6.12 -16.05
CA GLU A 34 -27.39 6.68 -16.07
C GLU A 34 -27.41 8.21 -16.18
N GLY A 35 -26.40 8.88 -15.59
CA GLY A 35 -26.31 10.35 -15.56
C GLY A 35 -25.37 10.96 -16.60
N THR A 36 -24.40 10.20 -17.12
CA THR A 36 -23.41 10.70 -18.07
C THR A 36 -23.62 10.16 -19.49
N HIS A 37 -24.39 9.09 -19.65
CA HIS A 37 -24.64 8.42 -20.94
C HIS A 37 -23.36 7.99 -21.68
N HIS A 38 -22.28 7.68 -20.93
CA HIS A 38 -21.06 7.16 -21.51
C HIS A 38 -21.25 5.75 -22.07
N GLU A 39 -20.51 5.42 -23.12
CA GLU A 39 -20.46 4.08 -23.71
C GLU A 39 -19.22 3.31 -23.21
N ALA A 40 -18.20 4.03 -22.77
CA ALA A 40 -17.04 3.44 -22.12
C ALA A 40 -16.58 4.28 -20.94
N ALA A 41 -16.11 3.60 -19.89
CA ALA A 41 -15.56 4.24 -18.70
C ALA A 41 -14.39 3.44 -18.14
N ALA A 42 -13.42 4.12 -17.53
CA ALA A 42 -12.33 3.51 -16.79
C ALA A 42 -12.04 4.31 -15.52
N LEU A 43 -12.09 3.63 -14.38
CA LEU A 43 -11.65 4.14 -13.09
C LEU A 43 -10.25 3.60 -12.82
N LEU A 44 -9.26 4.49 -12.77
CA LEU A 44 -7.84 4.16 -12.68
C LEU A 44 -7.25 4.69 -11.37
N ALA A 45 -6.51 3.88 -10.64
CA ALA A 45 -5.78 4.28 -9.45
C ALA A 45 -4.32 4.62 -9.78
N TRP A 46 -3.76 5.64 -9.12
CA TRP A 46 -2.36 6.01 -9.27
C TRP A 46 -1.43 5.07 -8.50
N ASP A 47 -0.55 4.35 -9.21
CA ASP A 47 0.54 3.57 -8.63
C ASP A 47 1.81 4.42 -8.53
N ARG A 48 2.10 4.93 -7.33
CA ARG A 48 3.28 5.76 -7.06
C ARG A 48 4.62 5.04 -7.26
N VAL A 49 4.63 3.71 -7.18
CA VAL A 49 5.87 2.92 -7.31
C VAL A 49 6.20 2.69 -8.78
N GLN A 50 5.18 2.39 -9.58
CA GLN A 50 5.35 2.16 -11.01
C GLN A 50 5.16 3.43 -11.85
N MET A 51 4.78 4.55 -11.21
CA MET A 51 4.53 5.85 -11.87
C MET A 51 3.56 5.73 -13.04
N ARG A 52 2.49 4.93 -12.86
CA ARG A 52 1.44 4.67 -13.87
C ARG A 52 0.08 4.52 -13.22
N HIS A 53 -0.98 4.63 -14.00
CA HIS A 53 -2.31 4.30 -13.55
C HIS A 53 -2.60 2.80 -13.70
N ARG A 54 -3.32 2.24 -12.72
CA ARG A 54 -3.81 0.87 -12.71
C ARG A 54 -5.32 0.84 -12.79
N PRO A 55 -5.91 0.01 -13.68
CA PRO A 55 -7.37 -0.11 -13.73
C PRO A 55 -7.91 -0.73 -12.44
N ILE A 56 -8.93 -0.08 -11.88
CA ILE A 56 -9.74 -0.58 -10.76
C ILE A 56 -11.02 -1.19 -11.31
N ALA A 57 -11.65 -0.49 -12.25
CA ALA A 57 -12.83 -0.95 -12.98
C ALA A 57 -12.82 -0.36 -14.39
N SER A 58 -13.34 -1.08 -15.36
CA SER A 58 -13.53 -0.56 -16.71
C SER A 58 -14.72 -1.24 -17.41
N ALA A 59 -15.47 -0.46 -18.17
CA ALA A 59 -16.59 -0.93 -18.98
C ALA A 59 -16.50 -0.27 -20.38
N GLY A 60 -16.86 -1.00 -21.43
CA GLY A 60 -16.93 -0.50 -22.80
C GLY A 60 -15.59 -0.25 -23.51
N TYR A 61 -14.49 -0.10 -22.81
CA TYR A 61 -13.16 -0.02 -23.42
C TYR A 61 -12.55 -1.42 -23.65
N GLY A 62 -11.84 -1.57 -24.78
CA GLY A 62 -10.94 -2.72 -24.98
C GLY A 62 -9.74 -2.68 -24.02
N ALA A 63 -9.17 -3.84 -23.73
CA ALA A 63 -8.04 -3.96 -22.80
C ALA A 63 -6.83 -3.09 -23.22
N GLU A 64 -6.52 -3.02 -24.51
CA GLU A 64 -5.45 -2.17 -25.05
C GLU A 64 -5.70 -0.69 -24.79
N THR A 65 -6.93 -0.22 -24.99
CA THR A 65 -7.32 1.17 -24.70
C THR A 65 -7.13 1.51 -23.23
N VAL A 66 -7.54 0.61 -22.32
CA VAL A 66 -7.35 0.78 -20.87
C VAL A 66 -5.87 0.88 -20.51
N GLU A 67 -5.02 0.05 -21.13
CA GLU A 67 -3.57 0.08 -20.92
C GLU A 67 -2.97 1.41 -21.40
N GLN A 68 -3.36 1.90 -22.59
CA GLN A 68 -2.91 3.19 -23.11
C GLN A 68 -3.34 4.37 -22.23
N LEU A 69 -4.56 4.34 -21.69
CA LEU A 69 -5.05 5.32 -20.71
C LEU A 69 -4.24 5.24 -19.38
N GLY A 70 -3.79 4.06 -19.01
CA GLY A 70 -2.98 3.85 -17.80
C GLY A 70 -1.54 4.37 -17.93
N ASP A 71 -0.92 4.20 -19.07
CA ASP A 71 0.51 4.44 -19.29
C ASP A 71 0.76 5.71 -20.12
N ARG A 72 0.28 5.73 -21.36
CA ARG A 72 0.61 6.78 -22.32
C ARG A 72 -0.04 8.12 -21.97
N TYR A 73 -1.25 8.08 -21.42
CA TYR A 73 -1.96 9.31 -21.03
C TYR A 73 -1.22 10.09 -19.94
N VAL A 74 -0.51 9.40 -19.03
CA VAL A 74 0.23 10.03 -17.90
C VAL A 74 1.20 11.10 -18.39
N VAL A 75 1.89 10.86 -19.50
CA VAL A 75 2.93 11.76 -20.05
C VAL A 75 2.41 12.64 -21.17
N SER A 76 1.13 12.59 -21.50
CA SER A 76 0.53 13.30 -22.61
C SER A 76 0.36 14.81 -22.36
N ALA A 77 0.19 15.56 -23.43
CA ALA A 77 -0.08 17.00 -23.33
C ALA A 77 -1.47 17.27 -22.76
N GLU A 78 -2.45 16.40 -23.08
CA GLU A 78 -3.82 16.45 -22.59
C GLU A 78 -3.88 16.29 -21.07
N ASN A 79 -3.08 15.38 -20.50
CA ASN A 79 -3.03 15.19 -19.07
C ASN A 79 -2.58 16.46 -18.32
N ARG A 80 -1.66 17.25 -18.92
CA ARG A 80 -1.23 18.53 -18.33
C ARG A 80 -2.37 19.54 -18.23
N VAL A 81 -3.30 19.51 -19.19
CA VAL A 81 -4.51 20.37 -19.14
C VAL A 81 -5.41 19.91 -18.01
N VAL A 82 -5.65 18.60 -17.89
CA VAL A 82 -6.46 18.03 -16.83
C VAL A 82 -5.80 18.25 -15.45
N GLU A 83 -4.47 18.24 -15.38
CA GLU A 83 -3.72 18.53 -14.16
C GLU A 83 -3.86 19.99 -13.70
N ALA A 84 -3.91 20.92 -14.63
CA ALA A 84 -4.09 22.35 -14.35
C ALA A 84 -5.56 22.73 -14.06
N ALA A 85 -6.51 21.86 -14.40
CA ALA A 85 -7.93 22.13 -14.24
C ALA A 85 -8.39 21.88 -12.79
N SER A 86 -9.38 22.66 -12.35
CA SER A 86 -10.02 22.51 -11.04
C SER A 86 -11.14 21.45 -11.01
N GLY A 87 -11.42 20.78 -12.12
CA GLY A 87 -12.50 19.81 -12.25
C GLY A 87 -12.39 18.97 -13.52
N PRO A 88 -13.44 18.20 -13.86
CA PRO A 88 -13.44 17.38 -15.07
C PRO A 88 -13.26 18.21 -16.34
N VAL A 89 -12.46 17.71 -17.27
CA VAL A 89 -12.17 18.34 -18.58
C VAL A 89 -12.78 17.48 -19.68
N ARG A 90 -13.60 18.08 -20.54
CA ARG A 90 -14.18 17.44 -21.72
C ARG A 90 -13.25 17.62 -22.92
N ILE A 91 -13.35 16.73 -23.90
CA ILE A 91 -12.61 16.89 -25.18
C ILE A 91 -12.89 18.25 -25.80
N ASP A 92 -14.14 18.72 -25.76
CA ASP A 92 -14.55 20.02 -26.33
C ASP A 92 -14.00 21.25 -25.57
N ASP A 93 -13.55 21.08 -24.33
CA ASP A 93 -12.88 22.13 -23.55
C ASP A 93 -11.43 22.38 -24.03
N VAL A 94 -10.87 21.46 -24.87
CA VAL A 94 -9.50 21.52 -25.37
C VAL A 94 -9.49 21.51 -26.90
N PRO A 95 -9.39 22.69 -27.55
CA PRO A 95 -9.58 22.83 -29.02
C PRO A 95 -8.69 21.90 -29.88
N TRP A 96 -7.50 21.60 -29.41
CA TRP A 96 -6.50 20.76 -30.11
C TRP A 96 -6.55 19.29 -29.70
N TYR A 97 -7.46 18.86 -28.80
CA TYR A 97 -7.49 17.49 -28.28
C TYR A 97 -7.60 16.44 -29.39
N ARG A 98 -8.47 16.71 -30.39
CA ARG A 98 -8.67 15.77 -31.52
C ARG A 98 -7.46 15.63 -32.44
N GLU A 99 -6.45 16.48 -32.28
CA GLU A 99 -5.18 16.40 -33.02
C GLU A 99 -4.14 15.54 -32.29
N THR A 100 -4.37 15.18 -31.01
CA THR A 100 -3.41 14.46 -30.19
C THR A 100 -3.27 13.01 -30.61
N PRO A 101 -2.10 12.41 -30.38
CA PRO A 101 -1.90 10.98 -30.61
C PRO A 101 -2.85 10.10 -29.78
N MET A 102 -3.22 10.51 -28.57
CA MET A 102 -4.18 9.76 -27.75
C MET A 102 -5.55 9.68 -28.44
N PHE A 103 -6.02 10.79 -28.99
CA PHE A 103 -7.29 10.77 -29.71
C PHE A 103 -7.19 10.01 -31.04
N ARG A 104 -6.22 10.36 -31.89
CA ARG A 104 -6.11 9.82 -33.27
C ARG A 104 -5.74 8.36 -33.34
N GLU A 105 -4.91 7.89 -32.43
CA GLU A 105 -4.36 6.54 -32.49
C GLU A 105 -5.06 5.56 -31.52
N VAL A 106 -5.77 6.08 -30.49
CA VAL A 106 -6.37 5.24 -29.45
C VAL A 106 -7.89 5.40 -29.42
N LEU A 107 -8.40 6.62 -29.13
CA LEU A 107 -9.83 6.81 -28.90
C LEU A 107 -10.66 6.76 -30.19
N ALA A 108 -10.26 7.49 -31.24
CA ALA A 108 -11.01 7.53 -32.49
C ALA A 108 -11.07 6.17 -33.22
N PRO A 109 -9.96 5.38 -33.32
CA PRO A 109 -10.03 4.02 -33.85
C PRO A 109 -10.88 3.06 -33.00
N ALA A 110 -11.00 3.29 -31.70
CA ALA A 110 -11.88 2.53 -30.80
C ALA A 110 -13.37 2.98 -30.91
N GLY A 111 -13.69 3.95 -31.79
CA GLY A 111 -15.06 4.40 -32.06
C GLY A 111 -15.51 5.61 -31.22
N PHE A 112 -14.66 6.18 -30.39
CA PHE A 112 -15.03 7.28 -29.50
C PHE A 112 -14.74 8.64 -30.13
N GLN A 113 -15.76 9.53 -30.11
CA GLN A 113 -15.68 10.89 -30.65
C GLN A 113 -15.83 11.97 -29.58
N ASP A 114 -16.28 11.59 -28.39
CA ASP A 114 -16.39 12.48 -27.23
C ASP A 114 -15.82 11.81 -25.98
N GLY A 115 -15.41 12.61 -25.00
CA GLY A 115 -14.85 12.12 -23.77
C GLY A 115 -14.69 13.19 -22.71
N MET A 116 -14.57 12.72 -21.48
CA MET A 116 -14.29 13.56 -20.33
C MET A 116 -13.36 12.83 -19.37
N THR A 117 -12.39 13.58 -18.83
CA THR A 117 -11.44 13.07 -17.85
C THR A 117 -11.50 13.88 -16.57
N SER A 118 -11.51 13.20 -15.43
CA SER A 118 -11.46 13.82 -14.10
C SER A 118 -10.31 13.26 -13.28
N ARG A 119 -9.50 14.14 -12.71
CA ARG A 119 -8.54 13.74 -11.65
C ARG A 119 -9.29 13.55 -10.34
N LEU A 120 -8.86 12.55 -9.58
CA LEU A 120 -9.45 12.19 -8.30
C LEU A 120 -8.44 12.46 -7.19
N TYR A 121 -8.89 13.15 -6.14
CA TYR A 121 -8.07 13.52 -5.00
C TYR A 121 -8.71 13.01 -3.70
N ARG A 122 -7.89 12.54 -2.76
CA ARG A 122 -8.31 12.13 -1.42
C ARG A 122 -8.65 13.33 -0.54
N ASP A 123 -9.17 13.06 0.65
CA ASP A 123 -9.51 14.08 1.64
C ASP A 123 -8.29 14.90 2.11
N ASP A 124 -7.10 14.33 2.07
CA ASP A 124 -5.82 14.98 2.37
C ASP A 124 -5.22 15.78 1.20
N GLY A 125 -5.93 15.87 0.07
CA GLY A 125 -5.47 16.52 -1.15
C GLY A 125 -4.50 15.69 -1.99
N SER A 126 -4.14 14.49 -1.58
CA SER A 126 -3.23 13.64 -2.35
C SER A 126 -3.92 13.09 -3.61
N TYR A 127 -3.15 13.04 -4.71
CA TYR A 127 -3.62 12.47 -5.96
C TYR A 127 -3.90 10.98 -5.83
N ALA A 128 -5.11 10.56 -6.22
CA ALA A 128 -5.61 9.20 -6.06
C ALA A 128 -5.68 8.41 -7.37
N GLY A 129 -5.96 9.10 -8.49
CA GLY A 129 -6.13 8.46 -9.78
C GLY A 129 -7.01 9.28 -10.73
N MET A 130 -7.59 8.61 -11.72
CA MET A 130 -8.41 9.24 -12.76
C MET A 130 -9.69 8.46 -13.05
N LEU A 131 -10.71 9.19 -13.46
CA LEU A 131 -11.84 8.67 -14.21
C LEU A 131 -11.74 9.14 -15.65
N HIS A 132 -11.87 8.21 -16.60
CA HIS A 132 -12.12 8.50 -18.02
C HIS A 132 -13.49 8.00 -18.41
N VAL A 133 -14.25 8.79 -19.16
CA VAL A 133 -15.50 8.38 -19.80
C VAL A 133 -15.45 8.80 -21.29
N SER A 134 -15.98 7.94 -22.16
CA SER A 134 -16.03 8.21 -23.61
C SER A 134 -17.37 7.81 -24.21
N ALA A 135 -17.71 8.46 -25.33
CA ALA A 135 -18.90 8.19 -26.10
C ALA A 135 -18.62 8.27 -27.62
N ALA A 136 -19.41 7.55 -28.41
CA ALA A 136 -19.29 7.53 -29.87
C ALA A 136 -19.79 8.83 -30.53
N HIS A 137 -20.63 9.59 -29.84
CA HIS A 137 -21.26 10.79 -30.42
C HIS A 137 -20.68 12.05 -29.77
N PRO A 138 -20.25 13.06 -30.62
CA PRO A 138 -19.82 14.35 -30.10
C PRO A 138 -20.96 15.07 -29.36
N GLY A 139 -20.62 15.81 -28.30
CA GLY A 139 -21.56 16.56 -27.47
C GLY A 139 -22.38 15.71 -26.49
N THR A 140 -22.00 14.45 -26.27
CA THR A 140 -22.63 13.58 -25.25
C THR A 140 -22.42 14.14 -23.85
N PHE A 141 -21.22 14.65 -23.55
CA PHE A 141 -20.91 15.18 -22.22
C PHE A 141 -21.20 16.68 -22.14
N ASP A 142 -22.37 17.02 -21.64
CA ASP A 142 -22.79 18.39 -21.37
C ASP A 142 -22.25 18.92 -20.01
N HIS A 143 -22.63 20.14 -19.65
CA HIS A 143 -22.24 20.74 -18.37
C HIS A 143 -22.78 19.97 -17.16
N ARG A 144 -23.97 19.35 -17.28
CA ARG A 144 -24.59 18.58 -16.19
C ARG A 144 -23.83 17.30 -15.94
N ALA A 145 -23.43 16.57 -16.99
CA ALA A 145 -22.57 15.39 -16.87
C ALA A 145 -21.24 15.74 -16.19
N ARG A 146 -20.64 16.90 -16.57
CA ARG A 146 -19.41 17.40 -15.93
C ARG A 146 -19.60 17.71 -14.45
N ASP A 147 -20.69 18.40 -14.09
CA ASP A 147 -20.97 18.77 -12.71
C ASP A 147 -21.27 17.55 -11.84
N LEU A 148 -21.95 16.53 -12.38
CA LEU A 148 -22.16 15.23 -11.73
C LEU A 148 -20.83 14.53 -11.42
N VAL A 149 -19.94 14.42 -12.41
CA VAL A 149 -18.61 13.81 -12.21
C VAL A 149 -17.79 14.60 -11.20
N ALA A 150 -17.85 15.93 -11.23
CA ALA A 150 -17.18 16.79 -10.27
C ALA A 150 -17.68 16.54 -8.83
N ALA A 151 -18.99 16.43 -8.63
CA ALA A 151 -19.60 16.14 -7.34
C ALA A 151 -19.22 14.76 -6.80
N LEU A 152 -19.04 13.78 -7.69
CA LEU A 152 -18.71 12.39 -7.33
C LEU A 152 -17.21 12.12 -7.23
N ALA A 153 -16.34 13.02 -7.70
CA ALA A 153 -14.89 12.82 -7.77
C ALA A 153 -14.28 12.40 -6.44
N LYS A 154 -14.70 13.04 -5.34
CA LYS A 154 -14.23 12.73 -3.99
C LYS A 154 -14.68 11.34 -3.51
N VAL A 155 -15.90 10.96 -3.83
CA VAL A 155 -16.44 9.64 -3.48
C VAL A 155 -15.72 8.55 -4.27
N MET A 156 -15.54 8.75 -5.58
CA MET A 156 -14.83 7.81 -6.45
C MET A 156 -13.35 7.67 -6.09
N SER A 157 -12.72 8.72 -5.55
CA SER A 157 -11.32 8.64 -5.09
C SER A 157 -11.09 7.59 -4.01
N ARG A 158 -12.12 7.22 -3.25
CA ARG A 158 -12.05 6.17 -2.22
C ARG A 158 -11.92 4.77 -2.82
N LEU A 159 -12.37 4.58 -4.07
CA LEU A 159 -12.24 3.32 -4.81
C LEU A 159 -10.88 3.19 -5.49
N THR A 160 -10.16 4.29 -5.73
CA THR A 160 -8.88 4.28 -6.43
C THR A 160 -7.74 3.86 -5.52
N VAL A 161 -7.83 2.65 -5.02
CA VAL A 161 -6.77 1.99 -4.27
C VAL A 161 -6.10 1.00 -5.20
N VAL A 162 -4.78 1.18 -5.41
CA VAL A 162 -4.01 0.14 -6.11
C VAL A 162 -4.03 -1.11 -5.24
N GLN A 163 -4.90 -2.04 -5.58
CA GLN A 163 -4.83 -3.37 -5.02
C GLN A 163 -3.57 -4.00 -5.61
N ARG A 164 -2.48 -3.99 -4.85
CA ARG A 164 -1.39 -4.88 -5.15
C ARG A 164 -1.90 -6.29 -4.87
N PRO A 165 -1.91 -7.19 -5.87
CA PRO A 165 -2.16 -8.58 -5.58
C PRO A 165 -1.19 -9.04 -4.48
N PRO A 166 -1.57 -10.02 -3.65
CA PRO A 166 -0.67 -10.60 -2.63
C PRO A 166 0.69 -11.06 -3.19
N ALA A 167 0.86 -11.19 -4.49
CA ALA A 167 2.12 -11.49 -5.17
C ALA A 167 3.19 -10.38 -5.12
N LEU A 168 2.89 -9.19 -4.59
CA LEU A 168 3.89 -8.16 -4.26
C LEU A 168 4.18 -8.05 -2.76
N LEU A 169 3.57 -8.89 -1.96
CA LEU A 169 4.19 -9.30 -0.71
C LEU A 169 5.50 -10.01 -1.10
N PRO A 170 6.64 -9.67 -0.49
CA PRO A 170 7.83 -10.47 -0.71
C PRO A 170 7.41 -11.93 -0.56
N PRO A 171 7.82 -12.82 -1.48
CA PRO A 171 7.36 -14.20 -1.46
C PRO A 171 7.54 -14.70 -0.03
N ALA A 172 6.45 -15.13 0.58
CA ALA A 172 6.54 -15.67 1.92
C ALA A 172 7.40 -16.92 1.83
N PRO A 173 8.46 -17.05 2.64
CA PRO A 173 9.26 -18.26 2.66
C PRO A 173 8.37 -19.48 2.85
N GLU A 174 8.80 -20.63 2.38
CA GLU A 174 8.07 -21.89 2.59
C GLU A 174 7.82 -22.10 4.08
N GLY A 175 6.57 -22.40 4.45
CA GLY A 175 6.17 -22.56 5.85
C GLY A 175 5.99 -21.27 6.65
N ALA A 176 6.00 -20.10 6.00
CA ALA A 176 5.75 -18.84 6.69
C ALA A 176 4.32 -18.74 7.21
N LEU A 177 4.17 -18.14 8.38
CA LEU A 177 2.91 -17.71 8.96
C LEU A 177 2.69 -16.26 8.56
N VAL A 178 1.48 -15.92 8.10
CA VAL A 178 1.21 -14.57 7.57
C VAL A 178 -0.12 -14.04 8.10
N GLY A 179 -0.12 -12.77 8.51
CA GLY A 179 -1.32 -12.08 8.95
C GLY A 179 -1.22 -10.58 8.70
N VAL A 180 -2.36 -9.91 8.74
CA VAL A 180 -2.44 -8.45 8.62
C VAL A 180 -2.99 -7.87 9.90
N VAL A 181 -2.39 -6.80 10.39
CA VAL A 181 -2.90 -6.01 11.51
C VAL A 181 -3.32 -4.65 10.98
N ASP A 182 -4.58 -4.29 11.15
CA ASP A 182 -5.09 -2.99 10.75
C ASP A 182 -4.62 -1.87 11.71
N GLN A 183 -4.90 -0.62 11.34
CA GLN A 183 -4.50 0.56 12.14
C GLN A 183 -5.10 0.60 13.55
N PHE A 184 -6.14 -0.18 13.82
CA PHE A 184 -6.81 -0.25 15.13
C PHE A 184 -6.32 -1.46 15.94
N GLY A 185 -5.38 -2.26 15.42
CA GLY A 185 -4.86 -3.46 16.05
C GLY A 185 -5.69 -4.71 15.76
N GLY A 186 -6.69 -4.62 14.89
CA GLY A 186 -7.49 -5.77 14.46
C GLY A 186 -6.67 -6.73 13.60
N VAL A 187 -6.62 -8.02 13.99
CA VAL A 187 -5.87 -9.07 13.28
C VAL A 187 -6.77 -9.70 12.22
N LYS A 188 -6.28 -9.77 10.99
CA LYS A 188 -6.96 -10.42 9.86
C LYS A 188 -6.08 -11.54 9.29
N PRO A 189 -6.64 -12.73 9.03
CA PRO A 189 -5.91 -13.80 8.35
C PRO A 189 -5.64 -13.42 6.89
N VAL A 190 -4.62 -14.03 6.32
CA VAL A 190 -4.33 -14.01 4.89
C VAL A 190 -4.63 -15.38 4.31
N ASP A 191 -5.45 -15.44 3.26
CA ASP A 191 -5.89 -16.69 2.66
C ASP A 191 -4.68 -17.56 2.26
N GLY A 192 -4.71 -18.83 2.65
CA GLY A 192 -3.66 -19.79 2.38
C GLY A 192 -2.50 -19.80 3.38
N PHE A 193 -2.52 -18.93 4.41
CA PHE A 193 -1.47 -18.88 5.43
C PHE A 193 -2.03 -19.01 6.85
N PRO A 194 -1.37 -19.78 7.74
CA PRO A 194 -1.66 -19.74 9.16
C PRO A 194 -1.28 -18.36 9.74
N LEU A 195 -1.96 -17.98 10.82
CA LEU A 195 -1.62 -16.73 11.54
C LEU A 195 -0.27 -16.84 12.25
N PRO A 196 0.53 -15.75 12.29
CA PRO A 196 1.75 -15.66 13.05
C PRO A 196 1.53 -15.94 14.54
N LEU A 197 2.36 -16.79 15.12
CA LEU A 197 2.29 -17.14 16.55
C LEU A 197 2.62 -15.95 17.45
N ALA A 198 3.50 -15.06 16.99
CA ALA A 198 3.81 -13.79 17.66
C ALA A 198 2.56 -12.95 17.96
N MET A 199 1.52 -13.03 17.13
CA MET A 199 0.28 -12.27 17.33
C MET A 199 -0.51 -12.69 18.58
N ALA A 200 -0.25 -13.86 19.15
CA ALA A 200 -0.85 -14.29 20.41
C ALA A 200 -0.16 -13.67 21.64
N ASP A 201 1.01 -13.05 21.46
CA ASP A 201 1.78 -12.44 22.57
C ASP A 201 1.41 -10.96 22.74
N GLN A 202 0.91 -10.60 23.92
CA GLN A 202 0.55 -9.20 24.26
C GLN A 202 1.71 -8.22 24.03
N ARG A 203 2.97 -8.65 24.23
CA ARG A 203 4.16 -7.82 24.02
C ARG A 203 4.34 -7.47 22.53
N PHE A 204 3.92 -8.37 21.65
CA PHE A 204 4.00 -8.15 20.21
C PHE A 204 3.06 -7.05 19.75
N HIS A 205 1.89 -6.91 20.37
CA HIS A 205 0.97 -5.80 20.09
C HIS A 205 1.61 -4.44 20.36
N THR A 206 2.48 -4.33 21.37
CA THR A 206 3.25 -3.11 21.63
C THR A 206 4.25 -2.82 20.50
N VAL A 207 4.87 -3.85 19.93
CA VAL A 207 5.76 -3.71 18.76
C VAL A 207 4.98 -3.23 17.54
N ILE A 208 3.82 -3.84 17.27
CA ILE A 208 2.93 -3.43 16.17
C ILE A 208 2.48 -1.96 16.35
N ALA A 209 2.01 -1.59 17.54
CA ALA A 209 1.55 -0.21 17.80
C ALA A 209 2.68 0.81 17.57
N ARG A 210 3.91 0.49 17.98
CA ARG A 210 5.08 1.32 17.75
C ARG A 210 5.41 1.40 16.25
N PHE A 211 5.37 0.27 15.53
CA PHE A 211 5.60 0.24 14.08
C PHE A 211 4.55 1.07 13.32
N LEU A 212 3.26 0.96 13.70
CA LEU A 212 2.18 1.77 13.11
C LEU A 212 2.38 3.27 13.35
N GLY A 213 2.89 3.66 14.53
CA GLY A 213 3.20 5.06 14.86
C GLY A 213 4.50 5.59 14.25
N SER A 214 5.33 4.75 13.63
CA SER A 214 6.58 5.14 12.98
C SER A 214 6.36 5.55 11.52
N THR A 215 7.39 6.08 10.87
CA THR A 215 7.43 6.32 9.41
C THR A 215 8.14 5.20 8.64
N SER A 216 8.60 4.17 9.33
CA SER A 216 9.35 3.06 8.74
C SER A 216 8.49 2.26 7.77
N PRO A 217 8.96 1.97 6.54
CA PRO A 217 8.22 1.16 5.57
C PRO A 217 8.22 -0.33 5.93
N ALA A 218 9.26 -0.79 6.62
CA ALA A 218 9.42 -2.17 7.07
C ALA A 218 10.35 -2.25 8.28
N ALA A 219 10.18 -3.33 9.06
CA ALA A 219 11.11 -3.71 10.12
C ALA A 219 11.27 -5.24 10.10
N VAL A 220 12.45 -5.72 10.42
CA VAL A 220 12.75 -7.15 10.53
C VAL A 220 13.53 -7.42 11.81
N GLY A 221 13.20 -8.53 12.47
CA GLY A 221 13.92 -8.90 13.68
C GLY A 221 13.48 -10.25 14.24
N LEU A 222 14.11 -10.67 15.31
CA LEU A 222 13.81 -11.92 15.98
C LEU A 222 12.72 -11.73 17.04
N TRP A 223 11.82 -12.69 17.09
CA TRP A 223 10.78 -12.80 18.12
C TRP A 223 10.91 -14.15 18.88
N PRO A 224 10.88 -14.14 20.20
CA PRO A 224 10.91 -15.39 20.97
C PRO A 224 9.56 -16.10 20.88
N ASN A 225 9.57 -17.35 20.47
CA ASN A 225 8.40 -18.21 20.37
C ASN A 225 8.59 -19.46 21.25
N GLY A 226 8.26 -19.34 22.52
CA GLY A 226 8.57 -20.36 23.52
C GLY A 226 10.08 -20.56 23.69
N GLN A 227 10.58 -21.74 23.36
CA GLN A 227 12.01 -22.05 23.38
C GLN A 227 12.73 -21.81 22.05
N HIS A 228 11.98 -21.45 20.99
CA HIS A 228 12.48 -21.25 19.66
C HIS A 228 12.48 -19.75 19.31
N TRP A 229 13.10 -19.42 18.20
CA TRP A 229 13.09 -18.08 17.64
C TRP A 229 12.39 -18.09 16.29
N ALA A 230 11.72 -16.99 16.01
CA ALA A 230 11.18 -16.73 14.70
C ALA A 230 11.76 -15.41 14.15
N SER A 231 12.03 -15.37 12.86
CA SER A 231 12.24 -14.12 12.14
C SER A 231 10.88 -13.54 11.84
N VAL A 232 10.65 -12.30 12.24
CA VAL A 232 9.41 -11.59 11.98
C VAL A 232 9.72 -10.36 11.15
N THR A 233 9.04 -10.26 10.00
CA THR A 233 9.06 -9.10 9.14
C THR A 233 7.73 -8.36 9.26
N LEU A 234 7.81 -7.08 9.56
CA LEU A 234 6.71 -6.12 9.53
C LEU A 234 6.83 -5.29 8.28
N THR A 235 5.79 -5.25 7.46
CA THR A 235 5.77 -4.42 6.25
C THR A 235 4.52 -3.55 6.25
N ARG A 236 4.70 -2.26 6.06
CA ARG A 236 3.56 -1.35 5.92
C ARG A 236 2.86 -1.61 4.60
N VAL A 237 1.59 -1.92 4.67
CA VAL A 237 0.72 -2.15 3.52
C VAL A 237 -0.50 -1.23 3.63
N VAL A 238 -1.15 -0.98 2.50
CA VAL A 238 -2.43 -0.27 2.50
C VAL A 238 -3.51 -1.32 2.32
N ASP A 239 -4.39 -1.44 3.31
CA ASP A 239 -5.55 -2.33 3.25
C ASP A 239 -6.57 -1.80 2.23
N ARG A 240 -7.46 -2.68 1.75
CA ARG A 240 -8.52 -2.38 0.76
C ARG A 240 -9.45 -1.22 1.16
N GLY A 241 -9.44 -0.81 2.43
CA GLY A 241 -10.22 0.31 2.96
C GLY A 241 -9.46 1.63 3.13
N LEU A 242 -8.28 1.84 2.49
CA LEU A 242 -7.43 3.05 2.62
C LEU A 242 -6.73 3.22 3.97
N HIS A 243 -6.78 2.23 4.84
CA HIS A 243 -6.12 2.32 6.12
C HIS A 243 -4.72 1.71 6.06
N SER A 244 -3.77 2.36 6.70
CA SER A 244 -2.44 1.79 6.91
C SER A 244 -2.59 0.52 7.72
N ALA A 245 -2.10 -0.58 7.18
CA ALA A 245 -2.06 -1.87 7.86
C ALA A 245 -0.62 -2.38 7.91
N THR A 246 -0.37 -3.33 8.78
CA THR A 246 0.92 -4.01 8.89
C THR A 246 0.77 -5.46 8.47
N LEU A 247 1.46 -5.83 7.38
CA LEU A 247 1.67 -7.24 7.08
C LEU A 247 2.72 -7.80 8.04
N VAL A 248 2.41 -8.89 8.67
CA VAL A 248 3.29 -9.64 9.57
C VAL A 248 3.60 -10.98 8.92
N GLN A 249 4.88 -11.24 8.68
CA GLN A 249 5.37 -12.53 8.19
C GLN A 249 6.29 -13.12 9.27
N GLU A 250 6.01 -14.33 9.70
CA GLU A 250 6.78 -15.05 10.70
C GLU A 250 7.33 -16.33 10.09
N THR A 251 8.63 -16.57 10.26
CA THR A 251 9.30 -17.81 9.84
C THR A 251 10.12 -18.37 11.00
N PRO A 252 10.08 -19.66 11.26
CA PRO A 252 10.96 -20.29 12.26
C PRO A 252 12.43 -20.05 11.89
N VAL A 253 13.24 -19.80 12.92
CA VAL A 253 14.70 -19.65 12.78
C VAL A 253 15.38 -20.73 13.61
N GLU A 254 15.86 -21.76 12.94
CA GLU A 254 16.57 -22.86 13.58
C GLU A 254 17.58 -23.47 12.58
N PRO A 255 18.88 -23.46 12.90
CA PRO A 255 19.53 -22.85 14.07
C PRO A 255 19.60 -21.31 13.97
N ILE A 256 19.78 -20.64 15.13
CA ILE A 256 20.05 -19.21 15.17
C ILE A 256 21.32 -18.92 14.37
N PRO A 257 21.32 -17.93 13.46
CA PRO A 257 22.51 -17.56 12.68
C PRO A 257 23.74 -17.33 13.55
N TYR A 258 24.91 -17.66 13.02
CA TYR A 258 26.21 -17.58 13.72
C TYR A 258 26.31 -18.47 14.97
N GLY A 259 25.33 -19.32 15.26
CA GLY A 259 25.28 -20.11 16.49
C GLY A 259 25.22 -19.24 17.77
N LEU A 260 24.55 -18.07 17.66
CA LEU A 260 24.33 -17.21 18.81
C LEU A 260 23.40 -17.89 19.82
N SER A 261 23.72 -17.76 21.09
CA SER A 261 22.85 -18.22 22.18
C SER A 261 21.80 -17.14 22.50
N ASN A 262 20.71 -17.54 23.17
CA ASN A 262 19.68 -16.61 23.67
C ASN A 262 20.30 -15.48 24.50
N ARG A 263 21.34 -15.76 25.31
CA ARG A 263 22.01 -14.73 26.10
C ARG A 263 22.82 -13.76 25.25
N GLU A 264 23.45 -14.27 24.19
CA GLU A 264 24.18 -13.41 23.25
C GLU A 264 23.23 -12.53 22.44
N LEU A 265 22.04 -13.01 22.06
CA LEU A 265 21.00 -12.17 21.44
C LEU A 265 20.53 -11.05 22.39
N ASP A 266 20.36 -11.34 23.68
CA ASP A 266 20.04 -10.34 24.69
C ASP A 266 21.10 -9.25 24.81
N ILE A 267 22.38 -9.66 24.81
CA ILE A 267 23.51 -8.73 24.87
C ILE A 267 23.60 -7.90 23.59
N LEU A 268 23.44 -8.55 22.43
CA LEU A 268 23.46 -7.90 21.12
C LEU A 268 22.35 -6.83 20.99
N ALA A 269 21.14 -7.11 21.50
CA ALA A 269 20.06 -6.14 21.57
C ALA A 269 20.42 -4.93 22.47
N GLY A 270 21.06 -5.16 23.61
CA GLY A 270 21.57 -4.10 24.46
C GLY A 270 22.68 -3.27 23.79
N MET A 271 23.54 -3.95 23.02
CA MET A 271 24.56 -3.27 22.20
C MET A 271 23.89 -2.35 21.14
N ALA A 272 22.89 -2.83 20.48
CA ALA A 272 22.16 -2.06 19.46
C ALA A 272 21.41 -0.84 20.04
N SER A 273 20.93 -0.95 21.28
CA SER A 273 20.34 0.16 22.03
C SER A 273 21.38 1.19 22.54
N GLY A 274 22.67 1.03 22.21
CA GLY A 274 23.73 1.92 22.63
C GLY A 274 24.17 1.77 24.11
N HIS A 275 23.68 0.76 24.82
CA HIS A 275 24.02 0.55 26.23
C HIS A 275 25.48 0.14 26.41
N THR A 276 26.16 0.70 27.39
CA THR A 276 27.49 0.26 27.84
C THR A 276 27.43 -1.14 28.50
N ASN A 277 28.56 -1.84 28.59
CA ASN A 277 28.62 -3.14 29.28
C ASN A 277 28.08 -3.06 30.72
N ARG A 278 28.31 -1.91 31.40
CA ARG A 278 27.78 -1.68 32.77
C ARG A 278 26.25 -1.58 32.77
N GLN A 279 25.67 -0.87 31.82
CA GLN A 279 24.22 -0.75 31.69
C GLN A 279 23.55 -2.07 31.31
N ILE A 280 24.17 -2.83 30.39
CA ILE A 280 23.70 -4.19 30.04
C ILE A 280 23.79 -5.10 31.26
N ALA A 281 24.89 -5.08 31.99
CA ALA A 281 25.07 -5.88 33.20
C ALA A 281 24.00 -5.60 34.26
N ALA A 282 23.73 -4.31 34.51
CA ALA A 282 22.69 -3.84 35.42
C ALA A 282 21.29 -4.29 34.99
N SER A 283 20.93 -4.11 33.72
CA SER A 283 19.60 -4.47 33.18
C SER A 283 19.33 -5.99 33.16
N ARG A 284 20.40 -6.81 33.14
CA ARG A 284 20.28 -8.28 33.08
C ARG A 284 20.68 -8.99 34.38
N SER A 285 21.00 -8.22 35.44
CA SER A 285 21.41 -8.73 36.75
C SER A 285 22.59 -9.69 36.68
N ILE A 286 23.63 -9.35 35.87
CA ILE A 286 24.86 -10.13 35.70
C ILE A 286 26.09 -9.25 35.90
N SER A 287 27.29 -9.83 35.99
CA SER A 287 28.52 -9.08 36.14
C SER A 287 28.96 -8.39 34.82
N VAL A 288 29.63 -7.26 34.92
CA VAL A 288 30.24 -6.60 33.78
C VAL A 288 31.22 -7.50 33.04
N ARG A 289 31.98 -8.33 33.79
CA ARG A 289 32.89 -9.33 33.24
C ARG A 289 32.15 -10.34 32.35
N THR A 290 31.00 -10.83 32.81
CA THR A 290 30.15 -11.75 32.02
C THR A 290 29.69 -11.11 30.72
N VAL A 291 29.24 -9.82 30.76
CA VAL A 291 28.87 -9.10 29.55
C VAL A 291 30.05 -8.97 28.60
N THR A 292 31.25 -8.64 29.12
CA THR A 292 32.46 -8.51 28.29
C THR A 292 32.78 -9.83 27.57
N SER A 293 32.75 -10.96 28.28
CA SER A 293 32.96 -12.28 27.66
C SER A 293 31.93 -12.63 26.61
N HIS A 294 30.67 -12.25 26.80
CA HIS A 294 29.63 -12.43 25.77
C HIS A 294 29.87 -11.54 24.57
N VAL A 295 30.25 -10.26 24.75
CA VAL A 295 30.60 -9.36 23.64
C VAL A 295 31.75 -9.94 22.82
N GLU A 296 32.83 -10.39 23.43
CA GLU A 296 33.94 -11.03 22.73
C GLU A 296 33.48 -12.29 21.95
N SER A 297 32.62 -13.10 22.56
CA SER A 297 32.05 -14.28 21.90
C SER A 297 31.20 -13.89 20.69
N ILE A 298 30.34 -12.86 20.81
CA ILE A 298 29.52 -12.32 19.69
C ILE A 298 30.43 -11.86 18.55
N LEU A 299 31.44 -11.03 18.84
CA LEU A 299 32.36 -10.50 17.82
C LEU A 299 33.06 -11.63 17.07
N ARG A 300 33.54 -12.64 17.79
CA ARG A 300 34.18 -13.83 17.21
C ARG A 300 33.19 -14.63 16.34
N LYS A 301 31.99 -14.92 16.82
CA LYS A 301 30.96 -15.71 16.13
C LYS A 301 30.48 -15.03 14.87
N MET A 302 30.26 -13.71 14.92
CA MET A 302 29.84 -12.90 13.78
C MET A 302 31.01 -12.48 12.89
N ASN A 303 32.23 -12.86 13.22
CA ASN A 303 33.45 -12.48 12.50
C ASN A 303 33.55 -10.96 12.28
N THR A 304 33.31 -10.16 13.32
CA THR A 304 33.35 -8.70 13.28
C THR A 304 34.42 -8.13 14.18
N GLY A 305 35.11 -7.09 13.73
CA GLY A 305 36.24 -6.48 14.47
C GLY A 305 35.83 -5.46 15.54
N SER A 306 34.57 -5.07 15.61
CA SER A 306 34.12 -4.07 16.58
C SER A 306 32.65 -4.24 16.95
N ARG A 307 32.28 -3.68 18.13
CA ARG A 307 30.89 -3.61 18.58
C ARG A 307 29.97 -2.94 17.53
N ALA A 308 30.42 -1.85 16.92
CA ALA A 308 29.64 -1.12 15.94
C ALA A 308 29.38 -1.96 14.69
N THR A 309 30.40 -2.65 14.18
CA THR A 309 30.26 -3.53 13.01
C THR A 309 29.35 -4.73 13.29
N ALA A 310 29.40 -5.30 14.51
CA ALA A 310 28.50 -6.37 14.90
C ALA A 310 27.04 -5.91 14.96
N VAL A 311 26.77 -4.72 15.50
CA VAL A 311 25.42 -4.13 15.53
C VAL A 311 24.91 -3.86 14.11
N VAL A 312 25.72 -3.29 13.25
CA VAL A 312 25.35 -3.02 11.84
C VAL A 312 25.02 -4.33 11.12
N ALA A 313 25.85 -5.36 11.26
CA ALA A 313 25.59 -6.67 10.66
C ALA A 313 24.29 -7.28 11.19
N ALA A 314 24.09 -7.27 12.51
CA ALA A 314 22.89 -7.80 13.15
C ALA A 314 21.61 -7.05 12.70
N THR A 315 21.69 -5.73 12.53
CA THR A 315 20.58 -4.91 12.03
C THR A 315 20.23 -5.29 10.58
N ARG A 316 21.23 -5.38 9.72
CA ARG A 316 21.04 -5.71 8.30
C ARG A 316 20.46 -7.11 8.08
N GLU A 317 20.83 -8.05 8.94
CA GLU A 317 20.40 -9.46 8.86
C GLU A 317 19.16 -9.77 9.69
N GLY A 318 18.56 -8.77 10.36
CA GLY A 318 17.35 -8.94 11.14
C GLY A 318 17.56 -9.80 12.41
N LEU A 319 18.77 -9.81 12.97
CA LEU A 319 19.09 -10.62 14.17
C LEU A 319 18.80 -9.92 15.50
N LEU A 320 18.33 -8.68 15.44
CA LEU A 320 17.98 -7.94 16.66
C LEU A 320 16.57 -8.32 17.13
N ARG A 321 16.40 -8.40 18.42
CA ARG A 321 15.10 -8.68 19.03
C ARG A 321 14.15 -7.49 18.86
N LEU A 322 12.95 -7.74 18.33
CA LEU A 322 11.92 -6.72 18.12
C LEU A 322 11.37 -6.13 19.43
N ASP A 323 11.33 -6.92 20.51
CA ASP A 323 10.83 -6.46 21.81
C ASP A 323 11.84 -5.56 22.56
N CYS A 324 13.10 -5.54 22.15
CA CYS A 324 14.16 -4.74 22.75
C CYS A 324 14.60 -3.55 21.90
N ALA A 325 14.25 -3.50 20.63
CA ALA A 325 14.75 -2.52 19.67
C ALA A 325 13.94 -1.21 19.69
N GLN A 326 14.32 -0.26 20.56
CA GLN A 326 13.76 1.10 20.52
C GLN A 326 14.21 1.90 19.27
N ALA A 327 15.28 1.49 18.59
CA ALA A 327 15.92 2.21 17.50
C ALA A 327 15.62 1.68 16.09
N MET A 328 14.82 0.61 15.94
CA MET A 328 14.58 -0.05 14.65
C MET A 328 13.16 0.16 14.08
N ILE A 329 12.31 0.84 14.81
CA ILE A 329 10.91 1.07 14.42
C ILE A 329 10.62 2.56 14.40
#